data_a0fe5ca3cc6a4b2c23b1924025105828
#
_entry.id   a0fe5ca3cc6a4b2c23b1924025105828
#
_cell.length_a   1.000
_cell.length_b   1.000
_cell.length_c   1.000
_cell.angle_alpha   90.00
_cell.angle_beta   90.00
_cell.angle_gamma   90.00
#
_symmetry.space_group_name_H-M   'P 1'
#
loop_
_entity.id
_entity.type
_entity.pdbx_description
1 polymer ?
#
loop_
_entity_poly.entity_id
_entity_poly.type
_entity_poly.pdbx_seq_one_letter_code
_entity_poly.pdbx_strand_id
1 'polypeptide(L)'
;MSTEENKAIVRRYREAHTSNNLALLDDIVAPDIVSHSGIPGFPPGREGGKMVHQMFLSAFSDGVSTTDDLIAEGDEVVERFTFRGTNNGSFMGAPPTGKKVTTTGISIFRIAGGKIVEHWGENDALGTMQQLGLIPMPGQG
;
A
#
# COMPACT_ATOMS: atom_id res chain seq x y z
N MET A 1 20.30 -13.64 0.51
CA MET A 1 20.32 -12.38 -0.26
C MET A 1 20.77 -11.26 0.65
N SER A 2 21.43 -10.27 0.09
CA SER A 2 21.87 -9.10 0.86
C SER A 2 20.71 -8.18 1.19
N THR A 3 20.93 -7.29 2.18
CA THR A 3 19.93 -6.27 2.52
C THR A 3 19.70 -5.32 1.34
N GLU A 4 20.72 -5.03 0.54
CA GLU A 4 20.59 -4.17 -0.64
C GLU A 4 19.74 -4.84 -1.73
N GLU A 5 19.91 -6.14 -1.94
CA GLU A 5 19.07 -6.91 -2.86
C GLU A 5 17.63 -6.96 -2.40
N ASN A 6 17.41 -7.12 -1.09
CA ASN A 6 16.06 -7.12 -0.51
C ASN A 6 15.38 -5.75 -0.65
N LYS A 7 16.12 -4.66 -0.43
CA LYS A 7 15.60 -3.31 -0.67
C LYS A 7 15.22 -3.11 -2.14
N ALA A 8 16.01 -3.64 -3.07
CA ALA A 8 15.72 -3.54 -4.50
C ALA A 8 14.39 -4.22 -4.86
N ILE A 9 14.08 -5.35 -4.22
CA ILE A 9 12.80 -6.04 -4.41
C ILE A 9 11.64 -5.15 -3.95
N VAL A 10 11.77 -4.50 -2.80
CA VAL A 10 10.72 -3.59 -2.29
C VAL A 10 10.55 -2.37 -3.19
N ARG A 11 11.65 -1.82 -3.74
CA ARG A 11 11.55 -0.73 -4.73
C ARG A 11 10.79 -1.16 -5.97
N ARG A 12 11.04 -2.36 -6.47
CA ARG A 12 10.31 -2.93 -7.62
C ARG A 12 8.83 -3.14 -7.28
N TYR A 13 8.53 -3.58 -6.07
CA TYR A 13 7.16 -3.72 -5.58
C TYR A 13 6.44 -2.38 -5.63
N ARG A 14 7.05 -1.33 -5.13
CA ARG A 14 6.46 0.00 -5.13
C ARG A 14 6.30 0.55 -6.55
N GLU A 15 7.29 0.33 -7.41
CA GLU A 15 7.21 0.74 -8.81
C GLU A 15 6.08 0.05 -9.56
N ALA A 16 5.86 -1.24 -9.30
CA ALA A 16 4.76 -1.99 -9.92
C ALA A 16 3.40 -1.35 -9.57
N HIS A 17 3.24 -0.91 -8.34
CA HIS A 17 2.01 -0.23 -7.91
C HIS A 17 1.91 1.17 -8.52
N THR A 18 2.97 1.96 -8.46
CA THR A 18 3.00 3.33 -8.98
C THR A 18 2.74 3.39 -10.48
N SER A 19 3.32 2.47 -11.24
CA SER A 19 3.13 2.40 -12.69
C SER A 19 1.87 1.62 -13.10
N ASN A 20 1.14 1.08 -12.13
CA ASN A 20 0.00 0.18 -12.34
C ASN A 20 0.34 -1.01 -13.25
N ASN A 21 1.57 -1.49 -13.17
CA ASN A 21 2.01 -2.69 -13.88
C ASN A 21 2.03 -3.87 -12.92
N LEU A 22 0.84 -4.39 -12.59
CA LEU A 22 0.68 -5.43 -11.59
C LEU A 22 1.26 -6.78 -12.02
N ALA A 23 1.50 -6.99 -13.32
CA ALA A 23 2.15 -8.20 -13.80
C ALA A 23 3.58 -8.35 -13.25
N LEU A 24 4.26 -7.23 -12.94
CA LEU A 24 5.59 -7.28 -12.32
C LEU A 24 5.58 -7.92 -10.94
N LEU A 25 4.45 -7.90 -10.25
CA LEU A 25 4.31 -8.51 -8.93
C LEU A 25 4.43 -10.04 -8.98
N ASP A 26 4.13 -10.65 -10.13
CA ASP A 26 4.21 -12.11 -10.29
C ASP A 26 5.64 -12.62 -10.12
N ASP A 27 6.64 -11.77 -10.41
CA ASP A 27 8.06 -12.14 -10.29
C ASP A 27 8.63 -11.87 -8.89
N ILE A 28 8.03 -10.98 -8.12
CA ILE A 28 8.63 -10.49 -6.86
C ILE A 28 7.76 -10.73 -5.63
N VAL A 29 6.52 -11.20 -5.79
CA VAL A 29 5.62 -11.52 -4.68
C VAL A 29 5.26 -12.99 -4.76
N ALA A 30 5.36 -13.70 -3.65
CA ALA A 30 4.93 -15.10 -3.59
C ALA A 30 3.41 -15.18 -3.80
N PRO A 31 2.91 -16.19 -4.55
CA PRO A 31 1.47 -16.33 -4.78
C PRO A 31 0.67 -16.46 -3.48
N ASP A 32 1.27 -17.08 -2.47
CA ASP A 32 0.66 -17.35 -1.16
C ASP A 32 1.15 -16.39 -0.07
N ILE A 33 1.57 -15.19 -0.45
CA ILE A 33 2.00 -14.18 0.51
C ILE A 33 1.01 -14.04 1.68
N VAL A 34 1.52 -13.96 2.90
CA VAL A 34 0.71 -13.72 4.09
C VAL A 34 0.73 -12.22 4.39
N SER A 35 -0.43 -11.59 4.31
CA SER A 35 -0.57 -10.18 4.66
C SER A 35 -1.31 -10.05 5.99
N HIS A 36 -0.70 -9.36 6.95
CA HIS A 36 -1.30 -9.10 8.26
C HIS A 36 -2.12 -7.81 8.29
N SER A 37 -2.15 -7.08 7.18
CA SER A 37 -2.89 -5.84 7.02
C SER A 37 -3.99 -5.94 5.97
N GLY A 38 -4.47 -7.16 5.72
CA GLY A 38 -5.51 -7.41 4.74
C GLY A 38 -6.82 -6.68 5.04
N ILE A 39 -7.49 -6.23 3.98
CA ILE A 39 -8.80 -5.60 4.10
C ILE A 39 -9.86 -6.71 4.01
N PRO A 40 -10.83 -6.76 4.95
CA PRO A 40 -11.89 -7.75 4.90
C PRO A 40 -12.65 -7.73 3.57
N GLY A 41 -13.00 -8.90 3.06
CA GLY A 41 -13.74 -9.04 1.81
C GLY A 41 -12.89 -9.30 0.58
N PHE A 42 -11.55 -9.24 0.71
CA PHE A 42 -10.64 -9.58 -0.38
C PHE A 42 -10.01 -10.95 -0.15
N PRO A 43 -9.75 -11.74 -1.22
CA PRO A 43 -9.11 -13.04 -1.07
C PRO A 43 -7.67 -12.87 -0.54
N PRO A 44 -7.14 -13.93 0.12
CA PRO A 44 -5.74 -13.90 0.57
C PRO A 44 -4.77 -14.01 -0.61
N GLY A 45 -3.50 -13.78 -0.32
CA GLY A 45 -2.42 -13.99 -1.27
C GLY A 45 -2.19 -12.81 -2.21
N ARG A 46 -1.33 -13.05 -3.20
CA ARG A 46 -0.90 -12.03 -4.17
C ARG A 46 -2.08 -11.44 -4.95
N GLU A 47 -3.01 -12.26 -5.39
CA GLU A 47 -4.14 -11.80 -6.20
C GLU A 47 -5.08 -10.91 -5.38
N GLY A 48 -5.27 -11.21 -4.10
CA GLY A 48 -6.03 -10.33 -3.20
C GLY A 48 -5.36 -8.96 -3.06
N GLY A 49 -4.04 -8.92 -2.96
CA GLY A 49 -3.28 -7.68 -2.91
C GLY A 49 -3.45 -6.82 -4.17
N LYS A 50 -3.48 -7.46 -5.33
CA LYS A 50 -3.76 -6.75 -6.60
C LYS A 50 -5.16 -6.14 -6.60
N MET A 51 -6.15 -6.86 -6.08
CA MET A 51 -7.53 -6.37 -6.00
C MET A 51 -7.64 -5.17 -5.06
N VAL A 52 -6.95 -5.20 -3.93
CA VAL A 52 -6.90 -4.06 -3.01
C VAL A 52 -6.28 -2.84 -3.70
N HIS A 53 -5.19 -3.02 -4.44
CA HIS A 53 -4.57 -1.92 -5.19
C HIS A 53 -5.56 -1.33 -6.20
N GLN A 54 -6.29 -2.17 -6.93
CA GLN A 54 -7.27 -1.72 -7.91
C GLN A 54 -8.42 -0.96 -7.25
N MET A 55 -8.83 -1.38 -6.05
CA MET A 55 -9.84 -0.67 -5.29
C MET A 55 -9.37 0.76 -4.95
N PHE A 56 -8.15 0.91 -4.45
CA PHE A 56 -7.59 2.23 -4.16
C PHE A 56 -7.43 3.08 -5.41
N LEU A 57 -7.02 2.48 -6.53
CA LEU A 57 -6.87 3.20 -7.79
C LEU A 57 -8.22 3.66 -8.34
N SER A 58 -9.29 2.90 -8.13
CA SER A 58 -10.65 3.32 -8.50
C SER A 58 -11.11 4.52 -7.66
N ALA A 59 -10.74 4.56 -6.39
CA ALA A 59 -11.10 5.66 -5.50
C ALA A 59 -10.24 6.90 -5.68
N PHE A 60 -8.98 6.72 -6.10
CA PHE A 60 -7.97 7.76 -6.29
C PHE A 60 -7.22 7.48 -7.58
N SER A 61 -7.80 7.84 -8.73
CA SER A 61 -7.23 7.46 -10.05
C SER A 61 -5.86 8.08 -10.33
N ASP A 62 -5.53 9.19 -9.67
CA ASP A 62 -4.22 9.84 -9.74
C ASP A 62 -3.30 9.42 -8.57
N GLY A 63 -3.69 8.38 -7.83
CA GLY A 63 -2.98 7.98 -6.61
C GLY A 63 -1.57 7.49 -6.87
N VAL A 64 -0.62 8.03 -6.11
CA VAL A 64 0.80 7.66 -6.17
C VAL A 64 1.35 7.50 -4.76
N SER A 65 2.03 6.39 -4.53
CA SER A 65 2.79 6.18 -3.31
C SER A 65 4.28 6.38 -3.58
N THR A 66 4.93 7.14 -2.71
CA THR A 66 6.36 7.43 -2.78
C THR A 66 7.07 6.78 -1.60
N THR A 67 8.16 6.07 -1.85
CA THR A 67 9.03 5.55 -0.80
C THR A 67 9.83 6.70 -0.20
N ASP A 68 9.64 6.96 1.08
CA ASP A 68 10.37 8.01 1.79
C ASP A 68 11.65 7.47 2.41
N ASP A 69 11.64 6.21 2.85
CA ASP A 69 12.80 5.58 3.49
C ASP A 69 12.71 4.07 3.39
N LEU A 70 13.86 3.40 3.31
CA LEU A 70 13.98 1.95 3.35
C LEU A 70 15.07 1.56 4.35
N ILE A 71 14.72 0.69 5.28
CA ILE A 71 15.63 0.15 6.27
C ILE A 71 15.55 -1.37 6.19
N ALA A 72 16.67 -2.06 6.12
CA ALA A 72 16.68 -3.51 6.02
C ALA A 72 17.62 -4.14 7.02
N GLU A 73 17.17 -5.24 7.61
CA GLU A 73 17.96 -6.09 8.51
C GLU A 73 17.55 -7.54 8.30
N GLY A 74 18.52 -8.42 8.13
CA GLY A 74 18.24 -9.83 7.86
C GLY A 74 17.42 -9.98 6.59
N ASP A 75 16.28 -10.67 6.70
CA ASP A 75 15.37 -10.91 5.59
C ASP A 75 14.18 -9.92 5.58
N GLU A 76 14.20 -8.90 6.41
CA GLU A 76 13.11 -7.92 6.51
C GLU A 76 13.53 -6.56 5.98
N VAL A 77 12.57 -5.89 5.34
CA VAL A 77 12.71 -4.52 4.83
C VAL A 77 11.55 -3.70 5.36
N VAL A 78 11.88 -2.54 5.93
CA VAL A 78 10.89 -1.56 6.37
C VAL A 78 10.84 -0.44 5.35
N GLU A 79 9.63 -0.14 4.88
CA GLU A 79 9.38 0.99 4.00
C GLU A 79 8.51 2.01 4.73
N ARG A 80 9.00 3.25 4.81
CA ARG A 80 8.15 4.38 5.17
C ARG A 80 7.73 5.04 3.87
N PHE A 81 6.45 5.30 3.70
CA PHE A 81 5.91 5.80 2.44
C PHE A 81 4.86 6.89 2.66
N THR A 82 4.60 7.64 1.60
CA THR A 82 3.54 8.65 1.55
C THR A 82 2.70 8.41 0.30
N PHE A 83 1.39 8.31 0.50
CA PHE A 83 0.41 8.23 -0.57
C PHE A 83 -0.24 9.59 -0.77
N ARG A 84 -0.40 10.00 -2.03
CA ARG A 84 -1.12 11.21 -2.41
C ARG A 84 -2.09 10.90 -3.52
N GLY A 85 -3.29 11.46 -3.44
CA GLY A 85 -4.29 11.25 -4.48
C GLY A 85 -5.51 12.15 -4.28
N THR A 86 -6.35 12.20 -5.30
CA THR A 86 -7.62 12.93 -5.29
C THR A 86 -8.74 11.91 -5.25
N ASN A 87 -9.66 12.05 -4.29
CA ASN A 87 -10.80 11.14 -4.15
C ASN A 87 -11.85 11.43 -5.22
N ASN A 88 -11.68 10.82 -6.38
CA ASN A 88 -12.57 10.99 -7.53
C ASN A 88 -13.43 9.76 -7.84
N GLY A 89 -13.38 8.75 -7.00
CA GLY A 89 -14.23 7.56 -7.08
C GLY A 89 -14.74 7.17 -5.72
N SER A 90 -15.71 6.28 -5.66
CA SER A 90 -16.24 5.77 -4.38
C SER A 90 -15.14 5.14 -3.55
N PHE A 91 -15.13 5.44 -2.26
CA PHE A 91 -14.18 4.89 -1.33
C PHE A 91 -14.89 4.28 -0.12
N MET A 92 -14.75 2.97 0.06
CA MET A 92 -15.34 2.21 1.17
C MET A 92 -16.84 2.48 1.35
N GLY A 93 -17.59 2.54 0.23
CA GLY A 93 -19.02 2.77 0.23
C GLY A 93 -19.44 4.23 0.29
N ALA A 94 -18.48 5.17 0.47
CA ALA A 94 -18.78 6.59 0.45
C ALA A 94 -18.62 7.16 -0.96
N PRO A 95 -19.48 8.11 -1.38
CA PRO A 95 -19.34 8.75 -2.68
C PRO A 95 -18.06 9.59 -2.76
N PRO A 96 -17.55 9.89 -3.98
CA PRO A 96 -16.36 10.68 -4.15
C PRO A 96 -16.52 12.10 -3.59
N THR A 97 -15.50 12.58 -2.89
CA THR A 97 -15.51 13.92 -2.27
C THR A 97 -14.82 14.99 -3.11
N GLY A 98 -14.01 14.57 -4.09
CA GLY A 98 -13.18 15.48 -4.87
C GLY A 98 -11.98 16.05 -4.11
N LYS A 99 -11.77 15.63 -2.87
CA LYS A 99 -10.72 16.17 -2.01
C LYS A 99 -9.40 15.44 -2.23
N LYS A 100 -8.29 16.17 -2.05
CA LYS A 100 -6.95 15.59 -2.08
C LYS A 100 -6.57 15.09 -0.70
N VAL A 101 -5.88 13.95 -0.67
CA VAL A 101 -5.37 13.37 0.57
C VAL A 101 -3.87 13.15 0.49
N THR A 102 -3.24 13.21 1.65
CA THR A 102 -1.86 12.78 1.87
C THR A 102 -1.88 11.83 3.05
N THR A 103 -1.52 10.57 2.81
CA THR A 103 -1.55 9.53 3.82
C THR A 103 -0.16 8.96 4.00
N THR A 104 0.34 8.92 5.23
CA THR A 104 1.62 8.31 5.55
C THR A 104 1.40 6.88 6.05
N GLY A 105 2.40 6.02 5.83
CA GLY A 105 2.35 4.67 6.32
C GLY A 105 3.72 4.05 6.45
N ILE A 106 3.75 2.90 7.12
CA ILE A 106 4.94 2.09 7.31
C ILE A 106 4.57 0.64 7.03
N SER A 107 5.35 -0.02 6.20
CA SER A 107 5.19 -1.43 5.89
C SER A 107 6.46 -2.19 6.23
N ILE A 108 6.30 -3.45 6.62
CA ILE A 108 7.41 -4.38 6.80
C ILE A 108 7.19 -5.53 5.83
N PHE A 109 8.23 -5.87 5.08
CA PHE A 109 8.22 -6.97 4.12
C PHE A 109 9.25 -8.00 4.55
N ARG A 110 8.87 -9.28 4.59
CA ARG A 110 9.82 -10.38 4.75
C ARG A 110 10.05 -11.03 3.39
N ILE A 111 11.32 -11.26 3.08
CA ILE A 111 11.73 -11.76 1.77
C ILE A 111 12.38 -13.12 1.93
N ALA A 112 11.98 -14.08 1.11
CA ALA A 112 12.58 -15.40 1.06
C ALA A 112 12.60 -15.89 -0.38
N GLY A 113 13.75 -16.46 -0.79
CA GLY A 113 13.90 -16.98 -2.15
C GLY A 113 13.72 -15.92 -3.23
N GLY A 114 14.07 -14.68 -2.95
CA GLY A 114 13.94 -13.57 -3.90
C GLY A 114 12.53 -13.03 -4.07
N LYS A 115 11.60 -13.41 -3.18
CA LYS A 115 10.20 -12.99 -3.25
C LYS A 115 9.72 -12.47 -1.90
N ILE A 116 8.77 -11.55 -1.94
CA ILE A 116 8.07 -11.07 -0.75
C ILE A 116 7.09 -12.17 -0.33
N VAL A 117 7.27 -12.68 0.89
CA VAL A 117 6.48 -13.81 1.41
C VAL A 117 5.56 -13.41 2.55
N GLU A 118 5.82 -12.25 3.18
CA GLU A 118 5.01 -11.78 4.30
C GLU A 118 5.03 -10.25 4.35
N HIS A 119 3.92 -9.66 4.77
CA HIS A 119 3.75 -8.22 4.77
C HIS A 119 2.94 -7.77 5.99
N TRP A 120 3.42 -6.75 6.67
CA TRP A 120 2.70 -6.00 7.70
C TRP A 120 2.63 -4.55 7.23
N GLY A 121 1.49 -3.90 7.41
CA GLY A 121 1.34 -2.51 7.03
C GLY A 121 0.41 -1.77 7.96
N GLU A 122 0.81 -0.56 8.32
CA GLU A 122 -0.01 0.38 9.07
C GLU A 122 0.02 1.72 8.35
N ASN A 123 -1.11 2.40 8.32
CA ASN A 123 -1.18 3.72 7.73
C ASN A 123 -2.10 4.63 8.56
N ASP A 124 -2.03 5.92 8.28
CA ASP A 124 -2.85 6.92 8.95
C ASP A 124 -4.25 6.96 8.33
N ALA A 125 -5.02 5.88 8.55
CA ALA A 125 -6.39 5.79 8.04
C ALA A 125 -7.30 6.85 8.64
N LEU A 126 -7.14 7.15 9.93
CA LEU A 126 -7.92 8.19 10.60
C LEU A 126 -7.68 9.56 9.94
N GLY A 127 -6.42 9.92 9.72
CA GLY A 127 -6.07 11.18 9.05
C GLY A 127 -6.65 11.26 7.65
N THR A 128 -6.64 10.16 6.91
CA THR A 128 -7.24 10.09 5.57
C THR A 128 -8.74 10.36 5.64
N MET A 129 -9.44 9.71 6.55
CA MET A 129 -10.90 9.91 6.71
C MET A 129 -11.23 11.33 7.13
N GLN A 130 -10.39 11.95 7.97
CA GLN A 130 -10.55 13.35 8.35
C GLN A 130 -10.34 14.29 7.15
N GLN A 131 -9.31 14.05 6.34
CA GLN A 131 -9.04 14.85 5.14
C GLN A 131 -10.18 14.76 4.13
N LEU A 132 -10.84 13.61 4.04
CA LEU A 132 -11.99 13.41 3.17
C LEU A 132 -13.27 14.03 3.75
N GLY A 133 -13.27 14.44 5.00
CA GLY A 133 -14.45 14.98 5.67
C GLY A 133 -15.46 13.91 6.09
N LEU A 134 -15.04 12.64 6.13
CA LEU A 134 -15.90 11.52 6.53
C LEU A 134 -15.94 11.33 8.05
N ILE A 135 -14.95 11.87 8.75
CA ILE A 135 -14.84 11.84 10.21
C ILE A 135 -14.49 13.26 10.66
N PRO A 136 -15.11 13.79 11.76
CA PRO A 136 -14.77 15.11 12.26
C PRO A 136 -13.30 15.22 12.70
N MET A 137 -12.71 16.40 12.51
CA MET A 137 -11.42 16.73 13.09
C MET A 137 -11.58 16.99 14.60
N PRO A 138 -10.53 16.77 15.42
CA PRO A 138 -10.58 17.12 16.83
C PRO A 138 -11.01 18.58 17.01
N GLY A 139 -11.96 18.81 17.92
CA GLY A 139 -12.51 20.14 18.19
C GLY A 139 -13.65 20.58 17.28
N GLN A 140 -14.02 19.78 16.29
CA GLN A 140 -15.20 19.99 15.44
C GLN A 140 -16.31 19.06 15.92
N GLY A 141 -17.31 19.62 16.45
CA GLY A 141 -18.45 18.88 16.97
C GLY A 141 -19.47 18.45 15.93
#